data_cdcdd72137482882ff0674f1b7445ba0
#
_entry.id   cdcdd72137482882ff0674f1b7445ba0
#
_cell.length_a   1.000
_cell.length_b   1.000
_cell.length_c   1.000
_cell.angle_alpha   90.00
_cell.angle_beta   90.00
_cell.angle_gamma   90.00
#
_symmetry.space_group_name_H-M   'P 1'
#
loop_
_entity.id
_entity.type
_entity.pdbx_description
1 polymer ?
#
loop_
_entity_poly.entity_id
_entity_poly.type
_entity_poly.pdbx_seq_one_letter_code
_entity_poly.pdbx_strand_id
1 'polypeptide(L)'
;MECVRILNRVALRIERSGGAGYAKDAVLEDVRQKTVASAVVLANSLPRAKIIIFTRHGAMGRNASNLRPEHATIFAFTPSEEVRRQLALCWGVCPVRIEFSDDPSITIEAAEKYLRETNLTSPGDNLVIISDLRAGDTLVDTVQLRTAR
;
A
#
# COMPACT_ATOMS: atom_id res chain seq x y z
N MET A 1 -2.99 -11.72 30.13
CA MET A 1 -2.36 -12.34 28.93
C MET A 1 -3.33 -13.19 28.12
N GLU A 2 -4.35 -13.81 28.73
CA GLU A 2 -5.36 -14.64 28.04
C GLU A 2 -6.21 -13.85 27.03
N CYS A 3 -6.68 -12.65 27.40
CA CYS A 3 -7.48 -11.79 26.50
C CYS A 3 -6.76 -11.46 25.18
N VAL A 4 -5.46 -11.18 25.23
CA VAL A 4 -4.67 -10.85 24.02
C VAL A 4 -4.56 -12.11 23.13
N ARG A 5 -4.40 -13.31 23.70
CA ARG A 5 -4.37 -14.55 22.94
C ARG A 5 -5.70 -14.84 22.25
N ILE A 6 -6.82 -14.57 22.93
CA ILE A 6 -8.17 -14.75 22.37
C ILE A 6 -8.37 -13.74 21.22
N LEU A 7 -8.06 -12.47 21.42
CA LEU A 7 -8.15 -11.43 20.38
C LEU A 7 -7.30 -11.80 19.16
N ASN A 8 -6.04 -12.20 19.37
CA ASN A 8 -5.18 -12.63 18.28
C ASN A 8 -5.74 -13.84 17.52
N ARG A 9 -6.30 -14.84 18.24
CA ARG A 9 -6.91 -16.02 17.63
C ARG A 9 -8.14 -15.66 16.79
N VAL A 10 -8.98 -14.75 17.29
CA VAL A 10 -10.16 -14.24 16.57
C VAL A 10 -9.73 -13.48 15.33
N ALA A 11 -8.77 -12.55 15.46
CA ALA A 11 -8.24 -11.79 14.34
C ALA A 11 -7.70 -12.71 13.23
N LEU A 12 -6.82 -13.64 13.58
CA LEU A 12 -6.25 -14.61 12.63
C LEU A 12 -7.33 -15.48 11.95
N ARG A 13 -8.41 -15.83 12.66
CA ARG A 13 -9.52 -16.60 12.08
C ARG A 13 -10.31 -15.76 11.07
N ILE A 14 -10.60 -14.50 11.40
CA ILE A 14 -11.32 -13.58 10.51
C ILE A 14 -10.48 -13.28 9.27
N GLU A 15 -9.18 -13.03 9.43
CA GLU A 15 -8.26 -12.77 8.32
C GLU A 15 -8.16 -13.95 7.34
N ARG A 16 -8.22 -15.19 7.85
CA ARG A 16 -8.21 -16.41 7.03
C ARG A 16 -9.53 -16.66 6.29
N SER A 17 -10.63 -16.09 6.74
CA SER A 17 -11.94 -16.30 6.09
C SER A 17 -12.10 -15.55 4.75
N GLY A 18 -11.06 -14.81 4.34
CA GLY A 18 -11.02 -14.04 3.10
C GLY A 18 -11.90 -12.78 3.17
N GLY A 19 -11.38 -11.66 2.70
CA GLY A 19 -12.20 -10.47 2.51
C GLY A 19 -13.15 -10.69 1.33
N ALA A 20 -14.43 -10.80 1.60
CA ALA A 20 -15.43 -10.96 0.55
C ALA A 20 -15.57 -9.69 -0.28
N GLY A 21 -14.69 -9.49 -1.27
CA GLY A 21 -14.92 -8.55 -2.35
C GLY A 21 -15.13 -7.07 -1.98
N TYR A 22 -14.61 -6.61 -0.85
CA TYR A 22 -14.78 -5.22 -0.39
C TYR A 22 -14.51 -4.17 -1.47
N ALA A 23 -13.56 -4.45 -2.36
CA ALA A 23 -13.26 -3.56 -3.47
C ALA A 23 -14.40 -3.44 -4.50
N LYS A 24 -15.26 -4.45 -4.63
CA LYS A 24 -16.37 -4.48 -5.58
C LYS A 24 -17.57 -3.67 -5.09
N ASP A 25 -17.78 -3.66 -3.77
CA ASP A 25 -18.94 -3.02 -3.14
C ASP A 25 -18.60 -1.63 -2.57
N ALA A 26 -17.34 -1.18 -2.73
CA ALA A 26 -16.89 0.10 -2.21
C ALA A 26 -17.51 1.26 -2.97
N VAL A 27 -18.16 2.17 -2.25
CA VAL A 27 -18.60 3.46 -2.79
C VAL A 27 -17.39 4.39 -2.85
N LEU A 28 -16.97 4.76 -4.06
CA LEU A 28 -15.79 5.60 -4.31
C LEU A 28 -16.25 7.02 -4.62
N GLU A 29 -16.02 7.94 -3.71
CA GLU A 29 -16.51 9.31 -3.79
C GLU A 29 -15.59 10.22 -4.61
N ASP A 30 -14.29 10.07 -4.47
CA ASP A 30 -13.30 10.94 -5.12
C ASP A 30 -12.37 10.21 -6.11
N VAL A 31 -11.64 10.98 -6.91
CA VAL A 31 -10.73 10.48 -7.95
C VAL A 31 -9.59 9.68 -7.34
N ARG A 32 -9.06 10.08 -6.18
CA ARG A 32 -7.96 9.37 -5.51
C ARG A 32 -8.40 7.99 -5.02
N GLN A 33 -9.61 7.87 -4.48
CA GLN A 33 -10.17 6.58 -4.11
C GLN A 33 -10.30 5.66 -5.32
N LYS A 34 -10.73 6.21 -6.48
CA LYS A 34 -10.82 5.45 -7.74
C LYS A 34 -9.45 5.02 -8.24
N THR A 35 -8.44 5.87 -8.13
CA THR A 35 -7.04 5.52 -8.47
C THR A 35 -6.52 4.38 -7.59
N VAL A 36 -6.74 4.47 -6.27
CA VAL A 36 -6.36 3.41 -5.33
C VAL A 36 -7.11 2.11 -5.62
N ALA A 37 -8.41 2.19 -5.91
CA ALA A 37 -9.21 0.99 -6.25
C ALA A 37 -8.70 0.31 -7.54
N SER A 38 -8.35 1.09 -8.56
CA SER A 38 -7.76 0.55 -9.80
C SER A 38 -6.44 -0.17 -9.52
N ALA A 39 -5.59 0.39 -8.65
CA ALA A 39 -4.35 -0.24 -8.24
C ALA A 39 -4.57 -1.54 -7.44
N VAL A 40 -5.58 -1.59 -6.57
CA VAL A 40 -5.95 -2.81 -5.83
C VAL A 40 -6.45 -3.89 -6.78
N VAL A 41 -7.31 -3.54 -7.75
CA VAL A 41 -7.78 -4.48 -8.78
C VAL A 41 -6.61 -5.02 -9.59
N LEU A 42 -5.69 -4.15 -10.03
CA LEU A 42 -4.48 -4.56 -10.73
C LEU A 42 -3.63 -5.51 -9.88
N ALA A 43 -3.40 -5.18 -8.62
CA ALA A 43 -2.61 -6.02 -7.72
C ALA A 43 -3.24 -7.40 -7.48
N ASN A 44 -4.57 -7.47 -7.32
CA ASN A 44 -5.28 -8.74 -7.15
C ASN A 44 -5.23 -9.63 -8.41
N SER A 45 -5.03 -9.06 -9.60
CA SER A 45 -4.90 -9.80 -10.85
C SER A 45 -3.50 -10.35 -11.12
N LEU A 46 -2.50 -9.95 -10.33
CA LEU A 46 -1.10 -10.27 -10.55
C LEU A 46 -0.55 -11.22 -9.46
N PRO A 47 0.24 -12.23 -9.83
CA PRO A 47 0.90 -13.08 -8.84
C PRO A 47 1.99 -12.29 -8.11
N ARG A 48 2.19 -12.58 -6.82
CA ARG A 48 3.23 -11.98 -5.98
C ARG A 48 3.22 -10.44 -6.01
N ALA A 49 2.04 -9.84 -6.09
CA ALA A 49 1.89 -8.40 -6.13
C ALA A 49 2.18 -7.76 -4.77
N LYS A 50 2.79 -6.58 -4.82
CA LYS A 50 2.97 -5.66 -3.70
C LYS A 50 2.40 -4.31 -4.11
N ILE A 51 1.69 -3.65 -3.21
CA ILE A 51 1.19 -2.29 -3.43
C ILE A 51 2.12 -1.34 -2.71
N ILE A 52 2.66 -0.37 -3.42
CA ILE A 52 3.56 0.65 -2.89
C ILE A 52 2.84 1.99 -2.95
N ILE A 53 2.71 2.65 -1.81
CA ILE A 53 1.99 3.92 -1.67
C ILE A 53 2.88 4.94 -1.01
N PHE A 54 2.89 6.16 -1.54
CA PHE A 54 3.50 7.32 -0.90
C PHE A 54 2.42 8.24 -0.35
N THR A 55 2.49 8.57 0.94
CA THR A 55 1.45 9.36 1.60
C THR A 55 2.01 10.26 2.69
N ARG A 56 1.69 11.56 2.66
CA ARG A 56 2.09 12.51 3.71
C ARG A 56 1.12 12.50 4.90
N HIS A 57 -0.16 12.22 4.65
CA HIS A 57 -1.24 12.29 5.65
C HIS A 57 -1.94 10.96 5.92
N GLY A 58 -1.48 9.87 5.30
CA GLY A 58 -1.99 8.52 5.52
C GLY A 58 -3.28 8.17 4.79
N ALA A 59 -3.94 9.10 4.10
CA ALA A 59 -5.24 8.87 3.46
C ALA A 59 -5.20 7.75 2.42
N MET A 60 -4.20 7.74 1.54
CA MET A 60 -4.08 6.71 0.49
C MET A 60 -3.83 5.31 1.09
N GLY A 61 -3.00 5.22 2.13
CA GLY A 61 -2.78 3.95 2.84
C GLY A 61 -4.05 3.41 3.51
N ARG A 62 -4.85 4.29 4.14
CA ARG A 62 -6.15 3.91 4.71
C ARG A 62 -7.14 3.47 3.63
N ASN A 63 -7.21 4.20 2.52
CA ASN A 63 -8.10 3.85 1.41
C ASN A 63 -7.76 2.47 0.83
N ALA A 64 -6.48 2.17 0.61
CA ALA A 64 -6.05 0.86 0.15
C ALA A 64 -6.35 -0.25 1.18
N SER A 65 -6.13 0.02 2.47
CA SER A 65 -6.47 -0.90 3.56
C SER A 65 -7.97 -1.23 3.60
N ASN A 66 -8.84 -0.22 3.42
CA ASN A 66 -10.29 -0.40 3.43
C ASN A 66 -10.79 -1.28 2.25
N LEU A 67 -10.09 -1.24 1.12
CA LEU A 67 -10.40 -2.07 -0.05
C LEU A 67 -9.94 -3.53 0.11
N ARG A 68 -9.17 -3.83 1.14
CA ARG A 68 -8.71 -5.18 1.50
C ARG A 68 -8.17 -5.98 0.32
N PRO A 69 -6.98 -5.66 -0.22
CA PRO A 69 -6.34 -6.47 -1.25
C PRO A 69 -6.25 -7.94 -0.82
N GLU A 70 -6.58 -8.86 -1.73
CA GLU A 70 -6.73 -10.29 -1.40
C GLU A 70 -5.38 -10.94 -1.08
N HIS A 71 -4.33 -10.57 -1.82
CA HIS A 71 -3.03 -11.24 -1.75
C HIS A 71 -1.84 -10.28 -1.66
N ALA A 72 -2.07 -8.98 -1.86
CA ALA A 72 -1.00 -7.99 -1.92
C ALA A 72 -0.80 -7.30 -0.57
N THR A 73 0.44 -7.30 -0.08
CA THR A 73 0.83 -6.46 1.06
C THR A 73 0.91 -5.00 0.61
N ILE A 74 0.41 -4.09 1.44
CA ILE A 74 0.48 -2.65 1.20
C ILE A 74 1.70 -2.10 1.94
N PHE A 75 2.69 -1.61 1.20
CA PHE A 75 3.81 -0.85 1.75
C PHE A 75 3.51 0.64 1.64
N ALA A 76 3.27 1.29 2.78
CA ALA A 76 2.93 2.71 2.83
C ALA A 76 4.14 3.52 3.32
N PHE A 77 4.74 4.26 2.40
CA PHE A 77 5.88 5.13 2.69
C PHE A 77 5.41 6.53 3.08
N THR A 78 6.00 7.09 4.14
CA THR A 78 5.65 8.41 4.67
C THR A 78 6.85 9.07 5.33
N PRO A 79 7.02 10.41 5.24
CA PRO A 79 8.06 11.12 5.98
C PRO A 79 7.68 11.34 7.46
N SER A 80 6.40 11.19 7.81
CA SER A 80 5.89 11.45 9.17
C SER A 80 5.88 10.20 10.03
N GLU A 81 6.56 10.25 11.18
CA GLU A 81 6.53 9.19 12.19
C GLU A 81 5.12 9.01 12.80
N GLU A 82 4.37 10.09 12.96
CA GLU A 82 3.00 10.04 13.45
C GLU A 82 2.09 9.26 12.49
N VAL A 83 2.15 9.59 11.20
CA VAL A 83 1.39 8.88 10.15
C VAL A 83 1.81 7.42 10.06
N ARG A 84 3.10 7.12 10.18
CA ARG A 84 3.61 5.74 10.22
C ARG A 84 2.94 4.95 11.35
N ARG A 85 2.88 5.52 12.57
CA ARG A 85 2.23 4.87 13.71
C ARG A 85 0.74 4.66 13.51
N GLN A 86 0.03 5.64 12.95
CA GLN A 86 -1.39 5.53 12.64
C GLN A 86 -1.66 4.42 11.62
N LEU A 87 -0.85 4.35 10.55
CA LEU A 87 -0.99 3.33 9.51
C LEU A 87 -0.64 1.92 9.97
N ALA A 88 0.14 1.77 11.04
CA ALA A 88 0.43 0.47 11.64
C ALA A 88 -0.82 -0.23 12.22
N LEU A 89 -1.90 0.51 12.44
CA LEU A 89 -3.20 -0.02 12.89
C LEU A 89 -4.12 -0.41 11.71
N CYS A 90 -3.71 -0.10 10.48
CA CYS A 90 -4.50 -0.40 9.29
C CYS A 90 -4.25 -1.83 8.81
N TRP A 91 -5.30 -2.52 8.39
CA TRP A 91 -5.21 -3.88 7.91
C TRP A 91 -4.34 -4.01 6.66
N GLY A 92 -3.42 -4.97 6.67
CA GLY A 92 -2.56 -5.29 5.52
C GLY A 92 -1.53 -4.22 5.17
N VAL A 93 -1.37 -3.18 6.00
CA VAL A 93 -0.41 -2.10 5.78
C VAL A 93 0.87 -2.33 6.57
N CYS A 94 2.00 -2.29 5.86
CA CYS A 94 3.33 -2.22 6.42
C CYS A 94 3.87 -0.79 6.22
N PRO A 95 3.75 0.09 7.22
CA PRO A 95 4.17 1.48 7.07
C PRO A 95 5.67 1.64 7.29
N VAL A 96 6.30 2.38 6.40
CA VAL A 96 7.75 2.64 6.42
C VAL A 96 8.00 4.14 6.40
N ARG A 97 8.91 4.61 7.26
CA ARG A 97 9.35 6.00 7.24
C ARG A 97 10.52 6.17 6.28
N ILE A 98 10.36 7.07 5.29
CA ILE A 98 11.45 7.57 4.44
C ILE A 98 11.24 9.06 4.18
N GLU A 99 12.31 9.78 3.93
CA GLU A 99 12.21 11.16 3.49
C GLU A 99 11.79 11.20 2.01
N PHE A 100 10.95 12.18 1.66
CA PHE A 100 10.50 12.39 0.28
C PHE A 100 11.37 13.44 -0.40
N SER A 101 11.87 13.10 -1.58
CA SER A 101 12.52 14.06 -2.46
C SER A 101 11.49 14.92 -3.19
N ASP A 102 11.94 16.09 -3.67
CA ASP A 102 11.15 16.92 -4.59
C ASP A 102 10.95 16.22 -5.95
N ASP A 103 11.85 15.31 -6.32
CA ASP A 103 11.68 14.41 -7.45
C ASP A 103 11.05 13.08 -6.98
N PRO A 104 9.81 12.78 -7.42
CA PRO A 104 9.14 11.53 -7.08
C PRO A 104 9.92 10.28 -7.50
N SER A 105 10.69 10.34 -8.57
CA SER A 105 11.47 9.20 -9.07
C SER A 105 12.53 8.77 -8.07
N ILE A 106 13.21 9.72 -7.43
CA ILE A 106 14.20 9.46 -6.38
C ILE A 106 13.53 8.80 -5.17
N THR A 107 12.34 9.27 -4.79
CA THR A 107 11.59 8.68 -3.68
C THR A 107 11.17 7.25 -3.98
N ILE A 108 10.72 6.96 -5.21
CA ILE A 108 10.35 5.61 -5.65
C ILE A 108 11.57 4.68 -5.61
N GLU A 109 12.71 5.12 -6.14
CA GLU A 109 13.96 4.34 -6.11
C GLU A 109 14.43 4.03 -4.68
N ALA A 110 14.34 5.01 -3.78
CA ALA A 110 14.66 4.83 -2.37
C ALA A 110 13.75 3.78 -1.71
N ALA A 111 12.45 3.79 -2.03
CA ALA A 111 11.50 2.81 -1.53
C ALA A 111 11.77 1.40 -2.08
N GLU A 112 12.03 1.26 -3.38
CA GLU A 112 12.39 -0.02 -4.00
C GLU A 112 13.69 -0.58 -3.41
N LYS A 113 14.69 0.28 -3.20
CA LYS A 113 15.95 -0.08 -2.54
C LYS A 113 15.71 -0.59 -1.12
N TYR A 114 14.92 0.13 -0.32
CA TYR A 114 14.57 -0.27 1.04
C TYR A 114 13.90 -1.65 1.07
N LEU A 115 12.90 -1.87 0.22
CA LEU A 115 12.17 -3.15 0.16
C LEU A 115 13.10 -4.32 -0.20
N ARG A 116 14.05 -4.11 -1.10
CA ARG A 116 15.05 -5.11 -1.49
C ARG A 116 16.04 -5.39 -0.34
N GLU A 117 16.60 -4.36 0.29
CA GLU A 117 17.59 -4.50 1.35
C GLU A 117 17.00 -5.15 2.61
N THR A 118 15.70 -4.98 2.85
CA THR A 118 14.98 -5.61 3.96
C THR A 118 14.36 -6.96 3.61
N ASN A 119 14.61 -7.49 2.41
CA ASN A 119 14.05 -8.74 1.91
C ASN A 119 12.50 -8.80 1.93
N LEU A 120 11.84 -7.64 1.78
CA LEU A 120 10.38 -7.54 1.69
C LEU A 120 9.87 -7.72 0.26
N THR A 121 10.77 -7.64 -0.73
CA THR A 121 10.53 -7.98 -2.13
C THR A 121 11.61 -8.94 -2.62
N SER A 122 11.24 -9.78 -3.58
CA SER A 122 12.13 -10.70 -4.28
C SER A 122 12.16 -10.36 -5.78
N PRO A 123 13.26 -10.68 -6.48
CA PRO A 123 13.30 -10.51 -7.93
C PRO A 123 12.11 -11.18 -8.62
N GLY A 124 11.47 -10.43 -9.52
CA GLY A 124 10.27 -10.88 -10.22
C GLY A 124 8.94 -10.64 -9.48
N ASP A 125 8.93 -10.01 -8.30
CA ASP A 125 7.68 -9.53 -7.69
C ASP A 125 7.08 -8.37 -8.50
N ASN A 126 5.76 -8.33 -8.58
CA ASN A 126 5.03 -7.25 -9.25
C ASN A 126 4.79 -6.10 -8.27
N LEU A 127 5.30 -4.92 -8.60
CA LEU A 127 5.19 -3.72 -7.78
C LEU A 127 4.16 -2.78 -8.40
N VAL A 128 2.99 -2.66 -7.78
CA VAL A 128 1.96 -1.71 -8.17
C VAL A 128 2.17 -0.45 -7.34
N ILE A 129 2.67 0.60 -7.97
CA ILE A 129 3.10 1.83 -7.31
C ILE A 129 2.06 2.92 -7.54
N ILE A 130 1.57 3.51 -6.46
CA ILE A 130 0.70 4.68 -6.49
C ILE A 130 1.51 5.87 -6.01
N SER A 131 1.73 6.82 -6.90
CA SER A 131 2.52 8.02 -6.63
C SER A 131 2.02 9.22 -7.41
N ASP A 132 2.38 10.40 -6.94
CA ASP A 132 2.28 11.61 -7.74
C ASP A 132 3.46 11.64 -8.73
N LEU A 133 3.20 11.92 -9.99
CA LEU A 133 4.22 12.16 -10.99
C LEU A 133 4.16 13.63 -11.41
N ARG A 134 5.34 14.25 -11.60
CA ARG A 134 5.42 15.61 -12.12
C ARG A 134 5.35 15.56 -13.65
N ALA A 135 4.26 16.10 -14.20
CA ALA A 135 4.09 16.28 -15.63
C ALA A 135 4.15 17.80 -15.96
N GLY A 136 5.32 18.30 -16.30
CA GLY A 136 5.58 19.74 -16.37
C GLY A 136 5.44 20.40 -14.99
N ASP A 137 4.55 21.38 -14.86
CA ASP A 137 4.29 22.08 -13.60
C ASP A 137 3.13 21.46 -12.78
N THR A 138 2.54 20.37 -13.23
CA THR A 138 1.37 19.74 -12.59
C THR A 138 1.75 18.41 -11.95
N LEU A 139 1.22 18.16 -10.75
CA LEU A 139 1.27 16.84 -10.11
C LEU A 139 0.08 16.00 -10.60
N VAL A 140 0.37 14.81 -11.08
CA VAL A 140 -0.61 13.86 -11.62
C VAL A 140 -0.56 12.56 -10.80
N ASP A 141 -1.71 12.13 -10.28
CA ASP A 141 -1.82 10.81 -9.64
C ASP A 141 -1.57 9.71 -10.67
N THR A 142 -0.65 8.80 -10.40
CA THR A 142 -0.29 7.72 -11.31
C THR A 142 -0.37 6.35 -10.64
N VAL A 143 -0.71 5.33 -11.44
CA VAL A 143 -0.51 3.93 -11.09
C VAL A 143 0.52 3.36 -12.05
N GLN A 144 1.62 2.86 -11.51
CA GLN A 144 2.71 2.27 -12.28
C GLN A 144 2.83 0.79 -11.94
N LEU A 145 3.07 -0.04 -12.94
CA LEU A 145 3.46 -1.43 -12.74
C LEU A 145 4.96 -1.58 -13.03
N ARG A 146 5.70 -2.10 -12.06
CA ARG A 146 7.12 -2.43 -12.20
C ARG A 146 7.36 -3.87 -11.76
N THR A 147 8.48 -4.43 -12.19
CA THR A 147 8.98 -5.72 -11.70
C THR A 147 10.20 -5.48 -10.82
N ALA A 148 10.21 -6.05 -9.62
CA ALA A 148 11.35 -5.98 -8.71
C ALA A 148 12.59 -6.64 -9.34
N ARG A 149 13.74 -5.97 -9.21
CA ARG A 149 15.04 -6.41 -9.76
C ARG A 149 15.95 -6.93 -8.67
#